data_7c1c1461ec40f8056a0241e6f58f3606
#
_entry.id   7c1c1461ec40f8056a0241e6f58f3606
#
_cell.length_a   1.000
_cell.length_b   1.000
_cell.length_c   1.000
_cell.angle_alpha   90.00
_cell.angle_beta   90.00
_cell.angle_gamma   90.00
#
_symmetry.space_group_name_H-M   'P 1'
#
loop_
_entity.id
_entity.type
_entity.pdbx_description
1 polymer ?
#
loop_
_entity_poly.entity_id
_entity_poly.type
_entity_poly.pdbx_seq_one_letter_code
_entity_poly.pdbx_strand_id
1 'polypeptide(L)'
;MMTLEKFEEASELVKKVTNSTKLVYSDYLSEQSGGKVYLKPENMQHTGAYKIRGAYYKISTLSDEERGRGLITASAGNHAQGVAFAAKKFGCKAVIVMPTVTPLIKVNRTKSYGAEVILHGDVYDDAYAYACELAEKEGYTFVPVSYTHLRAHETGRN
;
A
#
# COMPACT_ATOMS: atom_id res chain seq x y z
N MET A 1 8.73 -9.47 -15.86
CA MET A 1 9.56 -10.09 -14.78
C MET A 1 10.22 -8.96 -14.01
N MET A 2 10.34 -9.05 -12.67
CA MET A 2 11.07 -8.06 -11.86
C MET A 2 12.58 -8.30 -12.04
N THR A 3 13.32 -7.27 -12.44
CA THR A 3 14.78 -7.33 -12.59
C THR A 3 15.46 -6.56 -11.46
N LEU A 4 16.76 -6.76 -11.25
CA LEU A 4 17.53 -6.04 -10.24
C LEU A 4 17.49 -4.52 -10.50
N GLU A 5 17.63 -4.10 -11.76
CA GLU A 5 17.58 -2.69 -12.15
C GLU A 5 16.26 -2.03 -11.72
N LYS A 6 15.11 -2.75 -11.88
CA LYS A 6 13.81 -2.23 -11.43
C LYS A 6 13.71 -2.10 -9.91
N PHE A 7 14.36 -3.00 -9.16
CA PHE A 7 14.44 -2.86 -7.71
C PHE A 7 15.31 -1.67 -7.28
N GLU A 8 16.43 -1.45 -7.97
CA GLU A 8 17.31 -0.32 -7.70
C GLU A 8 16.61 1.01 -8.04
N GLU A 9 15.96 1.11 -9.20
CA GLU A 9 15.13 2.26 -9.57
C GLU A 9 14.04 2.53 -8.51
N ALA A 10 13.29 1.50 -8.14
CA ALA A 10 12.25 1.62 -7.11
C ALA A 10 12.84 2.07 -5.77
N SER A 11 14.01 1.54 -5.38
CA SER A 11 14.70 1.92 -4.16
C SER A 11 15.05 3.41 -4.13
N GLU A 12 15.59 3.94 -5.22
CA GLU A 12 15.93 5.37 -5.31
C GLU A 12 14.70 6.29 -5.23
N LEU A 13 13.58 5.86 -5.81
CA LEU A 13 12.34 6.61 -5.75
C LEU A 13 11.72 6.58 -4.34
N VAL A 14 11.62 5.40 -3.74
CA VAL A 14 10.94 5.27 -2.44
C VAL A 14 11.74 5.84 -1.28
N LYS A 15 13.07 5.87 -1.34
CA LYS A 15 13.93 6.52 -0.34
C LYS A 15 13.54 7.98 -0.07
N LYS A 16 13.05 8.69 -1.08
CA LYS A 16 12.68 10.12 -0.99
C LYS A 16 11.45 10.37 -0.12
N VAL A 17 10.63 9.36 0.11
CA VAL A 17 9.30 9.52 0.76
C VAL A 17 9.03 8.55 1.89
N THR A 18 9.93 7.60 2.14
CA THR A 18 9.77 6.60 3.19
C THR A 18 10.83 6.74 4.27
N ASN A 19 10.52 6.25 5.46
CA ASN A 19 11.53 6.11 6.52
C ASN A 19 12.53 5.01 6.13
N SER A 20 13.81 5.22 6.43
CA SER A 20 14.85 4.26 6.02
C SER A 20 14.78 2.92 6.77
N THR A 21 14.11 2.88 7.94
CA THR A 21 13.93 1.67 8.77
C THR A 21 15.17 0.77 8.74
N LYS A 22 16.28 1.26 9.32
CA LYS A 22 17.57 0.55 9.31
C LYS A 22 17.42 -0.87 9.85
N LEU A 23 18.24 -1.79 9.37
CA LEU A 23 18.34 -3.12 9.94
C LEU A 23 18.84 -3.03 11.38
N VAL A 24 18.14 -3.72 12.28
CA VAL A 24 18.47 -3.81 13.71
C VAL A 24 18.87 -5.26 14.01
N TYR A 25 20.08 -5.46 14.53
CA TYR A 25 20.53 -6.77 14.96
C TYR A 25 19.72 -7.21 16.19
N SER A 26 19.31 -8.48 16.20
CA SER A 26 18.57 -9.08 17.31
C SER A 26 19.42 -10.16 17.96
N ASP A 27 19.99 -9.85 19.14
CA ASP A 27 20.75 -10.83 19.94
C ASP A 27 19.89 -12.04 20.27
N TYR A 28 18.67 -11.80 20.77
CA TYR A 28 17.74 -12.85 21.15
C TYR A 28 17.44 -13.83 20.00
N LEU A 29 17.05 -13.32 18.83
CA LEU A 29 16.74 -14.19 17.68
C LEU A 29 17.99 -14.86 17.12
N SER A 30 19.15 -14.20 17.20
CA SER A 30 20.42 -14.77 16.76
C SER A 30 20.84 -15.94 17.64
N GLU A 31 20.70 -15.82 18.95
CA GLU A 31 20.96 -16.91 19.90
C GLU A 31 20.01 -18.10 19.67
N GLN A 32 18.70 -17.82 19.51
CA GLN A 32 17.70 -18.86 19.29
C GLN A 32 17.89 -19.62 17.96
N SER A 33 18.36 -18.96 16.93
CA SER A 33 18.51 -19.53 15.58
C SER A 33 19.90 -20.11 15.28
N GLY A 34 20.90 -19.76 16.09
CA GLY A 34 22.31 -20.07 15.84
C GLY A 34 22.92 -19.28 14.68
N GLY A 35 22.24 -18.23 14.19
CA GLY A 35 22.65 -17.41 13.07
C GLY A 35 22.62 -15.91 13.39
N LYS A 36 23.06 -15.07 12.45
CA LYS A 36 22.96 -13.61 12.58
C LYS A 36 21.61 -13.13 12.05
N VAL A 37 20.71 -12.70 12.95
CA VAL A 37 19.37 -12.23 12.60
C VAL A 37 19.27 -10.72 12.70
N TYR A 38 18.77 -10.10 11.62
CA TYR A 38 18.51 -8.66 11.55
C TYR A 38 17.03 -8.42 11.26
N LEU A 39 16.45 -7.48 11.98
CA LEU A 39 15.06 -7.07 11.82
C LEU A 39 14.97 -5.82 10.92
N LYS A 40 14.02 -5.80 10.00
CA LYS A 40 13.63 -4.63 9.20
C LYS A 40 12.31 -4.07 9.75
N PRO A 41 12.32 -3.03 10.63
CA PRO A 41 11.13 -2.60 11.37
C PRO A 41 10.17 -1.76 10.50
N GLU A 42 9.52 -2.36 9.51
CA GLU A 42 8.57 -1.67 8.60
C GLU A 42 7.28 -1.21 9.29
N ASN A 43 7.01 -1.65 10.51
CA ASN A 43 5.98 -1.05 11.38
C ASN A 43 6.30 0.41 11.77
N MET A 44 7.54 0.85 11.60
CA MET A 44 7.97 2.24 11.81
C MET A 44 7.84 3.13 10.57
N GLN A 45 7.24 2.66 9.49
CA GLN A 45 6.91 3.48 8.34
C GLN A 45 5.78 4.47 8.65
N HIS A 46 5.65 5.53 7.84
CA HIS A 46 4.60 6.54 7.98
C HIS A 46 3.19 5.94 8.08
N THR A 47 2.93 4.87 7.30
CA THR A 47 1.66 4.14 7.34
C THR A 47 1.65 2.94 8.28
N GLY A 48 2.74 2.73 9.04
CA GLY A 48 2.90 1.58 9.93
C GLY A 48 3.11 0.23 9.22
N ALA A 49 3.46 0.24 7.93
CA ALA A 49 3.69 -0.98 7.15
C ALA A 49 4.50 -0.72 5.87
N TYR A 50 5.13 -1.76 5.34
CA TYR A 50 5.93 -1.73 4.12
C TYR A 50 5.13 -1.40 2.83
N LYS A 51 3.81 -1.54 2.85
CA LYS A 51 2.93 -1.35 1.67
C LYS A 51 3.07 0.04 1.02
N ILE A 52 3.49 1.04 1.76
CA ILE A 52 3.80 2.38 1.26
C ILE A 52 4.84 2.34 0.12
N ARG A 53 5.83 1.45 0.19
CA ARG A 53 6.90 1.34 -0.81
C ARG A 53 6.35 0.93 -2.17
N GLY A 54 5.62 -0.18 -2.21
CA GLY A 54 5.01 -0.69 -3.44
C GLY A 54 3.93 0.22 -4.00
N ALA A 55 3.09 0.79 -3.14
CA ALA A 55 2.06 1.74 -3.57
C ALA A 55 2.67 3.01 -4.19
N TYR A 56 3.68 3.57 -3.55
CA TYR A 56 4.37 4.76 -4.07
C TYR A 56 5.04 4.48 -5.42
N TYR A 57 5.81 3.38 -5.52
CA TYR A 57 6.47 3.02 -6.77
C TYR A 57 5.45 2.75 -7.89
N LYS A 58 4.36 2.00 -7.61
CA LYS A 58 3.31 1.76 -8.63
C LYS A 58 2.70 3.06 -9.13
N ILE A 59 2.35 3.98 -8.24
CA ILE A 59 1.76 5.27 -8.63
C ILE A 59 2.77 6.14 -9.38
N SER A 60 4.06 6.08 -9.06
CA SER A 60 5.11 6.79 -9.79
C SER A 60 5.26 6.33 -11.25
N THR A 61 4.92 5.07 -11.55
CA THR A 61 4.98 4.51 -12.92
C THR A 61 3.74 4.83 -13.77
N LEU A 62 2.71 5.43 -13.20
CA LEU A 62 1.53 5.87 -13.94
C LEU A 62 1.84 7.15 -14.73
N SER A 63 1.20 7.33 -15.88
CA SER A 63 1.25 8.58 -16.62
C SER A 63 0.55 9.72 -15.87
N ASP A 64 0.82 10.97 -16.26
CA ASP A 64 0.14 12.13 -15.68
C ASP A 64 -1.36 12.09 -15.93
N GLU A 65 -1.78 11.58 -17.09
CA GLU A 65 -3.17 11.35 -17.43
C GLU A 65 -3.83 10.34 -16.50
N GLU A 66 -3.19 9.17 -16.29
CA GLU A 66 -3.69 8.14 -15.37
C GLU A 66 -3.81 8.65 -13.95
N ARG A 67 -2.84 9.43 -13.47
CA ARG A 67 -2.90 10.09 -12.16
C ARG A 67 -3.98 11.16 -12.10
N GLY A 68 -4.13 11.95 -13.17
CA GLY A 68 -5.12 13.03 -13.28
C GLY A 68 -6.57 12.54 -13.23
N ARG A 69 -6.85 11.33 -13.70
CA ARG A 69 -8.16 10.70 -13.58
C ARG A 69 -8.56 10.38 -12.13
N GLY A 70 -7.60 10.40 -11.22
CA GLY A 70 -7.77 9.94 -9.84
C GLY A 70 -7.56 8.43 -9.71
N LEU A 71 -7.24 8.00 -8.51
CA LEU A 71 -6.87 6.62 -8.20
C LEU A 71 -7.98 5.95 -7.40
N ILE A 72 -8.25 4.67 -7.65
CA ILE A 72 -9.18 3.89 -6.86
C ILE A 72 -8.58 2.54 -6.46
N THR A 73 -8.92 2.04 -5.29
CA THR A 73 -8.59 0.68 -4.84
C THR A 73 -9.59 0.17 -3.83
N ALA A 74 -9.69 -1.15 -3.69
CA ALA A 74 -10.40 -1.80 -2.60
C ALA A 74 -9.41 -2.34 -1.57
N SER A 75 -9.47 -1.87 -0.34
CA SER A 75 -8.63 -2.40 0.76
C SER A 75 -9.05 -1.81 2.10
N ALA A 76 -9.22 -2.66 3.12
CA ALA A 76 -9.47 -2.25 4.50
C ALA A 76 -8.20 -2.18 5.37
N GLY A 77 -7.01 -2.24 4.77
CA GLY A 77 -5.75 -2.41 5.51
C GLY A 77 -4.61 -1.51 5.07
N ASN A 78 -3.40 -2.06 5.19
CA ASN A 78 -2.16 -1.32 4.94
C ASN A 78 -2.01 -0.84 3.49
N HIS A 79 -2.61 -1.54 2.51
CA HIS A 79 -2.59 -1.10 1.12
C HIS A 79 -3.41 0.19 0.93
N ALA A 80 -4.60 0.29 1.54
CA ALA A 80 -5.43 1.49 1.54
C ALA A 80 -4.63 2.73 1.98
N GLN A 81 -3.96 2.61 3.13
CA GLN A 81 -3.13 3.70 3.66
C GLN A 81 -1.91 4.00 2.78
N GLY A 82 -1.30 2.98 2.19
CA GLY A 82 -0.18 3.14 1.25
C GLY A 82 -0.59 3.91 0.00
N VAL A 83 -1.73 3.57 -0.61
CA VAL A 83 -2.28 4.27 -1.78
C VAL A 83 -2.67 5.70 -1.43
N ALA A 84 -3.38 5.91 -0.31
CA ALA A 84 -3.79 7.24 0.15
C ALA A 84 -2.57 8.16 0.39
N PHE A 85 -1.55 7.65 1.08
CA PHE A 85 -0.30 8.38 1.31
C PHE A 85 0.41 8.74 -0.01
N ALA A 86 0.56 7.76 -0.91
CA ALA A 86 1.24 7.97 -2.18
C ALA A 86 0.48 8.96 -3.07
N ALA A 87 -0.85 8.83 -3.18
CA ALA A 87 -1.69 9.75 -3.92
C ALA A 87 -1.53 11.19 -3.42
N LYS A 88 -1.52 11.40 -2.10
CA LYS A 88 -1.25 12.71 -1.49
C LYS A 88 0.10 13.29 -1.91
N LYS A 89 1.14 12.46 -2.00
CA LYS A 89 2.49 12.90 -2.43
C LYS A 89 2.54 13.32 -3.90
N PHE A 90 1.72 12.68 -4.74
CA PHE A 90 1.60 13.03 -6.17
C PHE A 90 0.51 14.08 -6.45
N GLY A 91 -0.20 14.58 -5.43
CA GLY A 91 -1.30 15.54 -5.62
C GLY A 91 -2.52 14.93 -6.34
N CYS A 92 -2.70 13.61 -6.28
CA CYS A 92 -3.79 12.89 -6.95
C CYS A 92 -4.98 12.69 -6.02
N LYS A 93 -6.19 12.70 -6.56
CA LYS A 93 -7.38 12.18 -5.86
C LYS A 93 -7.20 10.68 -5.61
N ALA A 94 -7.58 10.19 -4.43
CA ALA A 94 -7.66 8.76 -4.13
C ALA A 94 -9.02 8.42 -3.53
N VAL A 95 -9.64 7.38 -4.05
CA VAL A 95 -10.89 6.77 -3.57
C VAL A 95 -10.57 5.37 -3.08
N ILE A 96 -10.93 5.08 -1.83
CA ILE A 96 -10.67 3.79 -1.21
C ILE A 96 -11.99 3.16 -0.81
N VAL A 97 -12.32 2.03 -1.41
CA VAL A 97 -13.52 1.26 -1.06
C VAL A 97 -13.15 0.23 0.01
N MET A 98 -13.92 0.21 1.09
CA MET A 98 -13.73 -0.69 2.23
C MET A 98 -15.05 -1.39 2.57
N PRO A 99 -15.03 -2.63 3.07
CA PRO A 99 -16.22 -3.25 3.66
C PRO A 99 -16.79 -2.41 4.80
N THR A 100 -18.12 -2.45 4.98
CA THR A 100 -18.85 -1.71 6.01
C THR A 100 -18.39 -2.06 7.43
N VAL A 101 -17.96 -3.31 7.63
CA VAL A 101 -17.43 -3.83 8.90
C VAL A 101 -16.00 -3.36 9.23
N THR A 102 -15.40 -2.53 8.39
CA THR A 102 -14.03 -2.05 8.62
C THR A 102 -13.96 -1.20 9.88
N PRO A 103 -13.02 -1.48 10.81
CA PRO A 103 -12.88 -0.71 12.05
C PRO A 103 -12.66 0.78 11.78
N LEU A 104 -13.36 1.65 12.49
CA LEU A 104 -13.31 3.11 12.32
C LEU A 104 -11.89 3.68 12.40
N ILE A 105 -11.04 3.09 13.21
CA ILE A 105 -9.64 3.52 13.31
C ILE A 105 -8.90 3.42 11.96
N LYS A 106 -9.17 2.37 11.16
CA LYS A 106 -8.58 2.20 9.84
C LYS A 106 -9.18 3.16 8.82
N VAL A 107 -10.50 3.37 8.88
CA VAL A 107 -11.21 4.34 8.04
C VAL A 107 -10.64 5.75 8.27
N ASN A 108 -10.60 6.19 9.53
CA ASN A 108 -10.14 7.52 9.90
C ASN A 108 -8.65 7.72 9.56
N ARG A 109 -7.82 6.70 9.76
CA ARG A 109 -6.41 6.77 9.41
C ARG A 109 -6.19 6.89 7.89
N THR A 110 -7.02 6.22 7.08
CA THR A 110 -6.96 6.37 5.62
C THR A 110 -7.42 7.77 5.19
N LYS A 111 -8.51 8.28 5.77
CA LYS A 111 -8.98 9.65 5.54
C LYS A 111 -7.96 10.71 5.93
N SER A 112 -7.18 10.50 6.98
CA SER A 112 -6.15 11.46 7.43
C SER A 112 -5.02 11.65 6.41
N TYR A 113 -4.82 10.69 5.50
CA TYR A 113 -3.94 10.85 4.34
C TYR A 113 -4.59 11.58 3.16
N GLY A 114 -5.84 12.05 3.29
CA GLY A 114 -6.53 12.83 2.27
C GLY A 114 -7.34 12.01 1.26
N ALA A 115 -7.49 10.71 1.46
CA ALA A 115 -8.32 9.88 0.59
C ALA A 115 -9.80 9.99 0.95
N GLU A 116 -10.65 9.92 -0.07
CA GLU A 116 -12.07 9.63 0.07
C GLU A 116 -12.26 8.16 0.41
N VAL A 117 -13.04 7.85 1.44
CA VAL A 117 -13.33 6.46 1.83
C VAL A 117 -14.82 6.20 1.64
N ILE A 118 -15.12 5.18 0.85
CA ILE A 118 -16.46 4.65 0.61
C ILE A 118 -16.58 3.32 1.34
N LEU A 119 -17.62 3.17 2.16
CA LEU A 119 -17.95 1.90 2.81
C LEU A 119 -19.00 1.20 1.97
N HIS A 120 -18.70 -0.02 1.48
CA HIS A 120 -19.61 -0.78 0.64
C HIS A 120 -19.43 -2.29 0.82
N GLY A 121 -20.55 -3.00 0.91
CA GLY A 121 -20.59 -4.45 1.10
C GLY A 121 -20.11 -4.91 2.47
N ASP A 122 -20.26 -6.19 2.76
CA ASP A 122 -19.89 -6.76 4.05
C ASP A 122 -18.53 -7.47 4.01
N VAL A 123 -18.10 -7.88 2.80
CA VAL A 123 -16.82 -8.57 2.59
C VAL A 123 -15.93 -7.84 1.59
N TYR A 124 -14.69 -8.27 1.51
CA TYR A 124 -13.71 -7.68 0.59
C TYR A 124 -14.16 -7.74 -0.88
N ASP A 125 -14.76 -8.85 -1.30
CA ASP A 125 -15.15 -9.07 -2.69
C ASP A 125 -16.24 -8.11 -3.13
N ASP A 126 -17.19 -7.75 -2.27
CA ASP A 126 -18.21 -6.73 -2.54
C ASP A 126 -17.56 -5.35 -2.73
N ALA A 127 -16.66 -4.98 -1.81
CA ALA A 127 -15.94 -3.72 -1.90
C ALA A 127 -15.07 -3.66 -3.17
N TYR A 128 -14.46 -4.79 -3.56
CA TYR A 128 -13.66 -4.89 -4.77
C TYR A 128 -14.51 -4.75 -6.04
N ALA A 129 -15.63 -5.47 -6.12
CA ALA A 129 -16.55 -5.38 -7.26
C ALA A 129 -17.06 -3.95 -7.45
N TYR A 130 -17.46 -3.30 -6.36
CA TYR A 130 -17.91 -1.91 -6.40
C TYR A 130 -16.79 -0.93 -6.79
N ALA A 131 -15.57 -1.16 -6.33
CA ALA A 131 -14.43 -0.34 -6.76
C ALA A 131 -14.13 -0.48 -8.27
N CYS A 132 -14.31 -1.68 -8.84
CA CYS A 132 -14.20 -1.90 -10.29
C CYS A 132 -15.31 -1.17 -11.04
N GLU A 133 -16.56 -1.26 -10.58
CA GLU A 133 -17.70 -0.53 -11.17
C GLU A 133 -17.45 0.98 -11.18
N LEU A 134 -17.01 1.54 -10.05
CA LEU A 134 -16.69 2.97 -9.97
C LEU A 134 -15.49 3.34 -10.87
N ALA A 135 -14.49 2.47 -10.99
CA ALA A 135 -13.37 2.72 -11.90
C ALA A 135 -13.82 2.85 -13.34
N GLU A 136 -14.71 1.99 -13.80
CA GLU A 136 -15.27 2.05 -15.15
C GLU A 136 -16.18 3.27 -15.35
N LYS A 137 -17.09 3.51 -14.41
CA LYS A 137 -18.10 4.57 -14.51
C LYS A 137 -17.49 5.98 -14.45
N GLU A 138 -16.58 6.19 -13.52
CA GLU A 138 -15.98 7.51 -13.24
C GLU A 138 -14.60 7.69 -13.91
N GLY A 139 -14.09 6.64 -14.56
CA GLY A 139 -12.81 6.66 -15.26
C GLY A 139 -11.58 6.63 -14.36
N TYR A 140 -11.69 6.22 -13.08
CA TYR A 140 -10.56 6.15 -12.16
C TYR A 140 -9.52 5.13 -12.59
N THR A 141 -8.27 5.42 -12.33
CA THR A 141 -7.17 4.45 -12.49
C THR A 141 -7.13 3.50 -11.29
N PHE A 142 -7.34 2.21 -11.56
CA PHE A 142 -7.35 1.19 -10.50
C PHE A 142 -5.93 0.85 -10.05
N VAL A 143 -5.68 0.89 -8.73
CA VAL A 143 -4.40 0.49 -8.10
C VAL A 143 -4.62 -0.82 -7.33
N PRO A 144 -4.33 -1.98 -7.92
CA PRO A 144 -4.66 -3.27 -7.32
C PRO A 144 -3.73 -3.63 -6.16
N VAL A 145 -4.29 -4.34 -5.16
CA VAL A 145 -3.54 -4.88 -4.01
C VAL A 145 -2.47 -5.88 -4.43
N SER A 146 -2.72 -6.65 -5.49
CA SER A 146 -1.93 -7.79 -5.94
C SER A 146 -0.84 -7.46 -6.98
N TYR A 147 -0.62 -6.19 -7.34
CA TYR A 147 0.57 -5.80 -8.11
C TYR A 147 1.86 -5.97 -7.31
N THR A 148 1.75 -6.29 -6.07
CA THR A 148 2.84 -6.83 -5.30
C THR A 148 2.93 -8.33 -5.57
N HIS A 149 3.52 -8.74 -6.68
CA HIS A 149 4.25 -10.01 -6.77
C HIS A 149 5.37 -10.09 -5.72
N LEU A 150 5.56 -9.03 -4.99
CA LEU A 150 6.22 -8.86 -3.70
C LEU A 150 5.19 -9.00 -2.56
N ARG A 151 4.24 -9.91 -2.68
CA ARG A 151 3.58 -10.43 -1.52
C ARG A 151 4.67 -11.20 -0.79
N ALA A 152 5.35 -10.54 0.13
CA ALA A 152 6.18 -11.24 1.07
C ALA A 152 5.32 -12.36 1.64
N HIS A 153 5.84 -13.57 1.68
CA HIS A 153 5.20 -14.72 2.33
C HIS A 153 5.19 -14.49 3.84
N GLU A 154 4.64 -13.35 4.27
CA GLU A 154 4.77 -12.85 5.64
C GLU A 154 3.97 -13.65 6.64
N THR A 155 2.89 -14.25 6.19
CA THR A 155 2.12 -15.17 7.04
C THR A 155 1.37 -16.14 6.13
N GLY A 156 1.51 -17.43 6.35
CA GLY A 156 0.72 -18.47 5.71
C GLY A 156 -0.77 -18.45 6.13
N ARG A 157 -1.34 -17.24 6.20
CA ARG A 157 -2.77 -17.05 6.43
C ARG A 157 -3.39 -16.42 5.19
N ASN A 158 -3.96 -17.29 4.42
CA ASN A 158 -5.11 -16.96 3.58
C ASN A 158 -6.34 -16.87 4.45
#